data_417c3f82dc6e10387aa68344fdf42e41
#
_entry.id   417c3f82dc6e10387aa68344fdf42e41
#
_cell.length_a   1.000
_cell.length_b   1.000
_cell.length_c   1.000
_cell.angle_alpha   90.00
_cell.angle_beta   90.00
_cell.angle_gamma   90.00
#
_symmetry.space_group_name_H-M   'P 1'
#
loop_
_entity.id
_entity.type
_entity.pdbx_description
1 polymer ?
#
loop_
_entity_poly.entity_id
_entity_poly.type
_entity_poly.pdbx_seq_one_letter_code
_entity_poly.pdbx_strand_id
1 'polypeptide(L)'
;MKINRIVYLFTRRFYKVPWLFRQIIKAGNAEKYTIQERYDKVKEVCNKVNIYGHVNITCTGIENLPTENGFLFTPNHQGLFDVLLMIDTCHIPFSIVMRKDLENLPLLKQVLKALDGKTIDREDPRQGMQIINEMAQEMMKGRNYVIFPEGTRSRNGNILGDFKGGTFKSAVKAKVPIVPVALIDSFKPFDIKDTKFVDVQIHYLQPLYYEEYKDMKTMEIAQLVKSIIVDKIEKETGIKQNQT
;
A
#
# COMPACT_ATOMS: atom_id res chain seq x y z
N MET A 1 18.51 -1.55 -26.01
CA MET A 1 18.67 -0.42 -25.05
C MET A 1 17.73 -0.68 -23.89
N LYS A 2 18.24 -0.88 -22.66
CA LYS A 2 17.38 -1.14 -21.47
C LYS A 2 16.84 0.21 -20.97
N ILE A 3 15.57 0.51 -21.27
CA ILE A 3 14.91 1.75 -20.88
C ILE A 3 14.07 1.48 -19.62
N ASN A 4 14.07 2.42 -18.68
CA ASN A 4 13.18 2.37 -17.53
C ASN A 4 11.71 2.42 -18.01
N ARG A 5 10.86 1.57 -17.44
CA ARG A 5 9.45 1.42 -17.84
C ARG A 5 8.67 2.74 -17.72
N ILE A 6 8.95 3.54 -16.70
CA ILE A 6 8.37 4.88 -16.55
C ILE A 6 8.74 5.77 -17.72
N VAL A 7 10.03 5.79 -18.10
CA VAL A 7 10.51 6.57 -19.26
C VAL A 7 9.84 6.09 -20.54
N TYR A 8 9.70 4.76 -20.72
CA TYR A 8 8.97 4.18 -21.84
C TYR A 8 7.51 4.64 -21.92
N LEU A 9 6.82 4.66 -20.77
CA LEU A 9 5.44 5.18 -20.68
C LEU A 9 5.36 6.64 -21.11
N PHE A 10 6.27 7.48 -20.56
CA PHE A 10 6.30 8.91 -20.88
C PHE A 10 6.63 9.17 -22.37
N THR A 11 7.52 8.43 -22.98
CA THR A 11 7.91 8.65 -24.37
C THR A 11 6.90 8.14 -25.38
N ARG A 12 6.30 6.97 -25.16
CA ARG A 12 5.32 6.39 -26.09
C ARG A 12 3.89 6.86 -25.91
N ARG A 13 3.56 7.32 -24.71
CA ARG A 13 2.19 7.73 -24.37
C ARG A 13 2.14 9.14 -23.77
N PHE A 14 3.10 9.99 -24.13
CA PHE A 14 3.21 11.36 -23.62
C PHE A 14 1.90 12.14 -23.71
N TYR A 15 1.13 11.92 -24.77
CA TYR A 15 -0.18 12.57 -25.00
C TYR A 15 -1.26 12.13 -23.97
N LYS A 16 -1.08 10.99 -23.28
CA LYS A 16 -1.98 10.53 -22.21
C LYS A 16 -1.59 11.06 -20.83
N VAL A 17 -0.33 11.42 -20.62
CA VAL A 17 0.19 11.87 -19.33
C VAL A 17 -0.57 13.09 -18.77
N PRO A 18 -0.88 14.15 -19.56
CA PRO A 18 -1.64 15.28 -19.05
C PRO A 18 -3.05 14.88 -18.57
N TRP A 19 -3.67 13.91 -19.26
CA TRP A 19 -4.98 13.40 -18.84
C TRP A 19 -4.89 12.63 -17.53
N LEU A 20 -3.92 11.73 -17.37
CA LEU A 20 -3.69 10.98 -16.13
C LEU A 20 -3.48 11.93 -14.95
N PHE A 21 -2.61 12.91 -15.13
CA PHE A 21 -2.32 13.91 -14.09
C PHE A 21 -3.54 14.75 -13.72
N ARG A 22 -4.32 15.17 -14.72
CA ARG A 22 -5.58 15.91 -14.51
C ARG A 22 -6.61 15.11 -13.72
N GLN A 23 -6.70 13.78 -13.92
CA GLN A 23 -7.63 12.94 -13.13
C GLN A 23 -7.23 12.89 -11.66
N ILE A 24 -5.94 12.75 -11.37
CA ILE A 24 -5.45 12.75 -9.98
C ILE A 24 -5.67 14.11 -9.31
N ILE A 25 -5.43 15.23 -10.03
CA ILE A 25 -5.72 16.57 -9.50
C ILE A 25 -7.22 16.72 -9.18
N LYS A 26 -8.10 16.26 -10.09
CA LYS A 26 -9.55 16.28 -9.86
C LYS A 26 -9.94 15.46 -8.63
N ALA A 27 -9.32 14.28 -8.46
CA ALA A 27 -9.56 13.42 -7.30
C ALA A 27 -9.21 14.11 -5.96
N GLY A 28 -8.31 15.09 -5.95
CA GLY A 28 -7.97 15.87 -4.76
C GLY A 28 -9.04 16.89 -4.32
N ASN A 29 -10.17 17.00 -5.04
CA ASN A 29 -11.25 17.96 -4.69
C ASN A 29 -12.30 17.27 -3.81
N ALA A 30 -12.13 17.39 -2.48
CA ALA A 30 -13.02 16.78 -1.49
C ALA A 30 -14.39 17.49 -1.37
N GLU A 31 -14.50 18.74 -1.83
CA GLU A 31 -15.80 19.46 -1.83
C GLU A 31 -16.73 18.95 -2.93
N LYS A 32 -16.15 18.45 -4.03
CA LYS A 32 -16.90 18.01 -5.20
C LYS A 32 -17.16 16.50 -5.25
N TYR A 33 -16.28 15.70 -4.67
CA TYR A 33 -16.29 14.26 -4.82
C TYR A 33 -16.24 13.56 -3.47
N THR A 34 -17.04 12.52 -3.31
CA THR A 34 -17.00 11.60 -2.18
C THR A 34 -15.64 10.86 -2.13
N ILE A 35 -15.34 10.23 -1.00
CA ILE A 35 -14.13 9.41 -0.84
C ILE A 35 -14.09 8.30 -1.90
N GLN A 36 -15.21 7.61 -2.16
CA GLN A 36 -15.30 6.56 -3.18
C GLN A 36 -15.00 7.11 -4.58
N GLU A 37 -15.65 8.20 -5.00
CA GLU A 37 -15.43 8.80 -6.31
C GLU A 37 -13.99 9.28 -6.51
N ARG A 38 -13.36 9.80 -5.46
CA ARG A 38 -11.95 10.21 -5.49
C ARG A 38 -11.03 9.00 -5.65
N TYR A 39 -11.31 7.95 -4.89
CA TYR A 39 -10.58 6.69 -4.97
C TYR A 39 -10.70 6.05 -6.35
N ASP A 40 -11.91 5.97 -6.90
CA ASP A 40 -12.17 5.38 -8.22
C ASP A 40 -11.43 6.13 -9.35
N LYS A 41 -11.31 7.46 -9.25
CA LYS A 41 -10.49 8.24 -10.20
C LYS A 41 -9.01 7.90 -10.12
N VAL A 42 -8.47 7.73 -8.92
CA VAL A 42 -7.06 7.32 -8.74
C VAL A 42 -6.87 5.88 -9.23
N LYS A 43 -7.81 4.98 -8.93
CA LYS A 43 -7.82 3.58 -9.38
C LYS A 43 -7.83 3.49 -10.91
N GLU A 44 -8.65 4.29 -11.60
CA GLU A 44 -8.65 4.34 -13.06
C GLU A 44 -7.28 4.74 -13.62
N VAL A 45 -6.60 5.69 -12.98
CA VAL A 45 -5.24 6.09 -13.36
C VAL A 45 -4.25 4.95 -13.14
N CYS A 46 -4.29 4.29 -11.97
CA CYS A 46 -3.42 3.15 -11.66
C CYS A 46 -3.60 2.02 -12.69
N ASN A 47 -4.84 1.65 -13.00
CA ASN A 47 -5.16 0.63 -13.99
C ASN A 47 -4.57 0.97 -15.37
N LYS A 48 -4.75 2.21 -15.85
CA LYS A 48 -4.15 2.65 -17.12
C LYS A 48 -2.63 2.63 -17.10
N VAL A 49 -2.01 3.03 -15.98
CA VAL A 49 -0.54 2.97 -15.82
C VAL A 49 -0.05 1.53 -15.90
N ASN A 50 -0.76 0.58 -15.28
CA ASN A 50 -0.42 -0.84 -15.30
C ASN A 50 -0.55 -1.44 -16.70
N ILE A 51 -1.65 -1.19 -17.40
CA ILE A 51 -1.85 -1.62 -18.80
C ILE A 51 -0.75 -1.06 -19.70
N TYR A 52 -0.48 0.25 -19.60
CA TYR A 52 0.54 0.90 -20.43
C TYR A 52 1.95 0.48 -20.06
N GLY A 53 2.17 0.10 -18.80
CA GLY A 53 3.44 -0.38 -18.27
C GLY A 53 3.71 -1.86 -18.56
N HIS A 54 2.79 -2.55 -19.24
CA HIS A 54 2.90 -3.98 -19.50
C HIS A 54 3.04 -4.79 -18.19
N VAL A 55 2.21 -4.47 -17.19
CA VAL A 55 2.18 -5.18 -15.92
C VAL A 55 1.01 -6.16 -15.91
N ASN A 56 1.30 -7.45 -15.75
CA ASN A 56 0.30 -8.48 -15.49
C ASN A 56 0.14 -8.63 -13.97
N ILE A 57 -1.09 -8.54 -13.49
CA ILE A 57 -1.38 -8.58 -12.06
C ILE A 57 -2.17 -9.86 -11.76
N THR A 58 -1.65 -10.68 -10.85
CA THR A 58 -2.39 -11.77 -10.21
C THR A 58 -2.87 -11.29 -8.84
N CYS A 59 -4.19 -11.26 -8.64
CA CYS A 59 -4.80 -10.86 -7.37
C CYS A 59 -5.62 -12.02 -6.80
N THR A 60 -5.43 -12.35 -5.52
CA THR A 60 -6.23 -13.35 -4.80
C THR A 60 -6.59 -12.87 -3.41
N GLY A 61 -7.65 -13.47 -2.83
CA GLY A 61 -8.05 -13.21 -1.46
C GLY A 61 -8.78 -11.89 -1.25
N ILE A 62 -9.22 -11.21 -2.30
CA ILE A 62 -10.00 -9.97 -2.17
C ILE A 62 -11.33 -10.21 -1.43
N GLU A 63 -11.84 -11.43 -1.51
CA GLU A 63 -13.02 -11.92 -0.80
C GLU A 63 -12.81 -12.07 0.71
N ASN A 64 -11.56 -12.07 1.18
CA ASN A 64 -11.21 -12.13 2.61
C ASN A 64 -11.38 -10.79 3.33
N LEU A 65 -11.52 -9.69 2.58
CA LEU A 65 -11.58 -8.36 3.19
C LEU A 65 -12.79 -8.26 4.14
N PRO A 66 -12.63 -7.57 5.28
CA PRO A 66 -13.74 -7.33 6.20
C PRO A 66 -14.93 -6.70 5.49
N THR A 67 -16.14 -7.12 5.84
CA THR A 67 -17.40 -6.58 5.29
C THR A 67 -17.65 -5.15 5.76
N GLU A 68 -17.18 -4.82 6.97
CA GLU A 68 -17.26 -3.48 7.55
C GLU A 68 -15.95 -2.73 7.35
N ASN A 69 -16.07 -1.45 7.01
CA ASN A 69 -14.92 -0.56 6.92
C ASN A 69 -14.35 -0.20 8.29
N GLY A 70 -13.11 0.26 8.32
CA GLY A 70 -12.41 0.62 9.54
C GLY A 70 -11.35 -0.41 9.90
N PHE A 71 -10.49 -0.80 8.95
CA PHE A 71 -9.43 -1.79 9.14
C PHE A 71 -8.08 -1.30 8.64
N LEU A 72 -7.02 -1.99 9.05
CA LEU A 72 -5.64 -1.65 8.71
C LEU A 72 -5.04 -2.67 7.76
N PHE A 73 -4.70 -2.28 6.54
CA PHE A 73 -3.85 -3.07 5.66
C PHE A 73 -2.38 -2.97 6.06
N THR A 74 -1.71 -4.09 6.11
CA THR A 74 -0.29 -4.20 6.49
C THR A 74 0.50 -5.02 5.46
N PRO A 75 0.81 -4.44 4.28
CA PRO A 75 1.61 -5.10 3.25
C PRO A 75 3.11 -5.11 3.59
N ASN A 76 3.86 -6.08 3.05
CA ASN A 76 5.30 -5.96 2.91
C ASN A 76 5.65 -4.86 1.89
N HIS A 77 6.87 -4.30 1.95
CA HIS A 77 7.22 -3.11 1.15
C HIS A 77 8.42 -3.38 0.22
N GLN A 78 8.16 -3.48 -1.07
CA GLN A 78 9.17 -3.76 -2.09
C GLN A 78 9.55 -2.52 -2.92
N GLY A 79 8.58 -1.68 -3.26
CA GLY A 79 8.83 -0.57 -4.17
C GLY A 79 7.76 0.53 -4.16
N LEU A 80 7.96 1.52 -5.03
CA LEU A 80 6.97 2.58 -5.24
C LEU A 80 5.70 2.06 -5.94
N PHE A 81 5.79 0.91 -6.59
CA PHE A 81 4.68 0.29 -7.29
C PHE A 81 3.66 -0.34 -6.35
N ASP A 82 4.04 -0.68 -5.12
CA ASP A 82 3.18 -1.38 -4.14
C ASP A 82 1.82 -0.69 -3.95
N VAL A 83 1.83 0.63 -3.79
CA VAL A 83 0.60 1.41 -3.59
C VAL A 83 -0.27 1.41 -4.86
N LEU A 84 0.34 1.49 -6.06
CA LEU A 84 -0.39 1.43 -7.32
C LEU A 84 -1.06 0.07 -7.50
N LEU A 85 -0.34 -1.01 -7.13
CA LEU A 85 -0.84 -2.38 -7.19
C LEU A 85 -2.04 -2.56 -6.25
N MET A 86 -1.95 -2.06 -5.02
CA MET A 86 -3.05 -2.12 -4.05
C MET A 86 -4.25 -1.31 -4.51
N ILE A 87 -4.07 -0.09 -5.02
CA ILE A 87 -5.18 0.75 -5.52
C ILE A 87 -5.86 0.09 -6.72
N ASP A 88 -5.08 -0.51 -7.63
CA ASP A 88 -5.66 -1.13 -8.84
C ASP A 88 -6.50 -2.37 -8.51
N THR A 89 -6.10 -3.16 -7.52
CA THR A 89 -6.76 -4.42 -7.17
C THR A 89 -7.88 -4.27 -6.14
N CYS A 90 -7.74 -3.35 -5.18
CA CYS A 90 -8.74 -3.13 -4.15
C CYS A 90 -9.88 -2.22 -4.64
N HIS A 91 -11.12 -2.58 -4.34
CA HIS A 91 -12.30 -1.76 -4.64
C HIS A 91 -12.77 -0.94 -3.42
N ILE A 92 -12.26 -1.25 -2.25
CA ILE A 92 -12.58 -0.56 -1.00
C ILE A 92 -11.60 0.61 -0.83
N PRO A 93 -12.09 1.86 -0.65
CA PRO A 93 -11.22 3.01 -0.44
C PRO A 93 -10.36 2.87 0.82
N PHE A 94 -9.11 3.27 0.69
CA PHE A 94 -8.20 3.37 1.83
C PHE A 94 -7.34 4.65 1.74
N SER A 95 -6.92 5.14 2.88
CA SER A 95 -5.93 6.20 3.01
C SER A 95 -4.52 5.59 3.17
N ILE A 96 -3.51 6.30 2.68
CA ILE A 96 -2.12 5.86 2.78
C ILE A 96 -1.36 6.65 3.84
N VAL A 97 -0.39 6.00 4.48
CA VAL A 97 0.56 6.64 5.38
C VAL A 97 1.93 6.61 4.72
N MET A 98 2.55 7.76 4.54
CA MET A 98 3.86 7.88 3.91
C MET A 98 4.82 8.75 4.73
N ARG A 99 6.08 8.77 4.32
CA ARG A 99 7.09 9.62 4.94
C ARG A 99 6.84 11.10 4.60
N LYS A 100 7.05 11.98 5.56
CA LYS A 100 6.84 13.43 5.42
C LYS A 100 7.74 14.07 4.34
N ASP A 101 8.98 13.62 4.21
CA ASP A 101 9.91 14.13 3.20
C ASP A 101 9.46 13.88 1.74
N LEU A 102 8.48 12.98 1.52
CA LEU A 102 7.91 12.69 0.22
C LEU A 102 6.64 13.50 -0.11
N GLU A 103 6.05 14.20 0.87
CA GLU A 103 4.73 14.84 0.75
C GLU A 103 4.67 15.93 -0.33
N ASN A 104 5.80 16.59 -0.62
CA ASN A 104 5.87 17.67 -1.58
C ASN A 104 6.35 17.24 -2.98
N LEU A 105 6.64 15.94 -3.17
CA LEU A 105 6.99 15.44 -4.49
C LEU A 105 5.78 15.52 -5.43
N PRO A 106 5.98 16.02 -6.66
CA PRO A 106 4.93 16.01 -7.67
C PRO A 106 4.32 14.62 -7.82
N LEU A 107 3.04 14.53 -8.12
CA LEU A 107 2.23 13.33 -8.18
C LEU A 107 1.92 12.72 -6.80
N LEU A 108 2.92 12.49 -5.93
CA LEU A 108 2.69 11.94 -4.58
C LEU A 108 1.83 12.87 -3.73
N LYS A 109 2.09 14.17 -3.79
CA LYS A 109 1.26 15.20 -3.12
C LYS A 109 -0.21 15.12 -3.56
N GLN A 110 -0.45 14.96 -4.86
CA GLN A 110 -1.82 14.88 -5.39
C GLN A 110 -2.50 13.56 -5.00
N VAL A 111 -1.77 12.45 -5.04
CA VAL A 111 -2.30 11.13 -4.59
C VAL A 111 -2.59 11.16 -3.09
N LEU A 112 -1.68 11.72 -2.29
CA LEU A 112 -1.88 11.88 -0.84
C LEU A 112 -3.16 12.68 -0.55
N LYS A 113 -3.35 13.81 -1.26
CA LYS A 113 -4.56 14.62 -1.14
C LYS A 113 -5.82 13.88 -1.62
N ALA A 114 -5.73 13.12 -2.71
CA ALA A 114 -6.87 12.38 -3.26
C ALA A 114 -7.36 11.26 -2.35
N LEU A 115 -6.45 10.63 -1.60
CA LEU A 115 -6.73 9.52 -0.69
C LEU A 115 -6.85 9.94 0.78
N ASP A 116 -6.88 11.23 1.09
CA ASP A 116 -6.80 11.78 2.46
C ASP A 116 -5.69 11.12 3.29
N GLY A 117 -4.53 10.94 2.65
CA GLY A 117 -3.40 10.27 3.27
C GLY A 117 -2.75 11.12 4.37
N LYS A 118 -1.94 10.46 5.17
CA LYS A 118 -1.20 11.10 6.27
C LYS A 118 0.30 10.95 6.07
N THR A 119 1.07 11.87 6.68
CA THR A 119 2.53 11.80 6.64
C THR A 119 3.11 11.65 8.04
N ILE A 120 4.12 10.78 8.17
CA ILE A 120 4.84 10.56 9.42
C ILE A 120 6.27 11.09 9.28
N ASP A 121 6.64 11.96 10.20
CA ASP A 121 8.02 12.38 10.43
C ASP A 121 8.72 11.37 11.31
N ARG A 122 9.78 10.74 10.81
CA ARG A 122 10.54 9.73 11.56
C ARG A 122 11.42 10.34 12.65
N GLU A 123 11.74 11.60 12.51
CA GLU A 123 12.59 12.35 13.46
C GLU A 123 11.74 13.00 14.56
N ASP A 124 10.41 13.00 14.43
CA ASP A 124 9.47 13.50 15.44
C ASP A 124 8.53 12.38 15.96
N PRO A 125 8.94 11.67 17.04
CA PRO A 125 8.10 10.63 17.64
C PRO A 125 6.76 11.14 18.19
N ARG A 126 6.68 12.42 18.57
CA ARG A 126 5.44 13.04 19.08
C ARG A 126 4.42 13.20 17.94
N GLN A 127 4.87 13.73 16.81
CA GLN A 127 4.06 13.82 15.59
C GLN A 127 3.62 12.42 15.12
N GLY A 128 4.52 11.46 15.11
CA GLY A 128 4.20 10.07 14.78
C GLY A 128 3.09 9.49 15.67
N MET A 129 3.14 9.76 16.98
CA MET A 129 2.10 9.31 17.91
C MET A 129 0.77 10.04 17.69
N GLN A 130 0.79 11.32 17.34
CA GLN A 130 -0.41 12.07 16.99
C GLN A 130 -1.09 11.46 15.77
N ILE A 131 -0.34 11.18 14.69
CA ILE A 131 -0.88 10.54 13.48
C ILE A 131 -1.49 9.16 13.79
N ILE A 132 -0.83 8.35 14.61
CA ILE A 132 -1.38 7.05 15.05
C ILE A 132 -2.71 7.21 15.80
N ASN A 133 -2.84 8.24 16.64
CA ASN A 133 -4.08 8.53 17.35
C ASN A 133 -5.20 8.98 16.40
N GLU A 134 -4.88 9.86 15.45
CA GLU A 134 -5.82 10.31 14.41
C GLU A 134 -6.29 9.12 13.56
N MET A 135 -5.37 8.27 13.10
CA MET A 135 -5.71 7.05 12.36
C MET A 135 -6.67 6.16 13.15
N ALA A 136 -6.39 5.94 14.44
CA ALA A 136 -7.27 5.13 15.28
C ALA A 136 -8.69 5.72 15.35
N GLN A 137 -8.81 7.03 15.56
CA GLN A 137 -10.11 7.70 15.61
C GLN A 137 -10.85 7.64 14.28
N GLU A 138 -10.15 7.74 13.17
CA GLU A 138 -10.75 7.67 11.83
C GLU A 138 -11.13 6.24 11.46
N MET A 139 -10.34 5.23 11.85
CA MET A 139 -10.69 3.81 11.65
C MET A 139 -11.95 3.43 12.44
N MET A 140 -12.13 3.92 13.67
CA MET A 140 -13.39 3.74 14.41
C MET A 140 -14.62 4.37 13.72
N LYS A 141 -14.38 5.31 12.79
CA LYS A 141 -15.43 5.94 11.96
C LYS A 141 -15.55 5.29 10.57
N GLY A 142 -14.93 4.14 10.35
CA GLY A 142 -15.00 3.41 9.09
C GLY A 142 -14.00 3.81 8.03
N ARG A 143 -12.88 4.48 8.36
CA ARG A 143 -11.81 4.75 7.39
C ARG A 143 -10.78 3.62 7.39
N ASN A 144 -10.45 3.10 6.22
CA ASN A 144 -9.39 2.11 6.08
C ASN A 144 -8.04 2.79 5.83
N TYR A 145 -6.99 2.17 6.34
CA TYR A 145 -5.62 2.65 6.16
C TYR A 145 -4.69 1.58 5.62
N VAL A 146 -3.69 2.02 4.85
CA VAL A 146 -2.53 1.20 4.49
C VAL A 146 -1.30 1.80 5.15
N ILE A 147 -0.55 0.96 5.85
CA ILE A 147 0.75 1.32 6.41
C ILE A 147 1.72 0.15 6.21
N PHE A 148 2.92 0.44 5.73
CA PHE A 148 3.97 -0.55 5.52
C PHE A 148 4.74 -0.79 6.82
N PRO A 149 4.64 -1.99 7.46
CA PRO A 149 5.22 -2.22 8.78
C PRO A 149 6.75 -2.19 8.81
N GLU A 150 7.41 -2.47 7.68
CA GLU A 150 8.86 -2.36 7.56
C GLU A 150 9.34 -0.91 7.72
N GLY A 151 8.49 0.05 7.37
CA GLY A 151 8.80 1.47 7.41
C GLY A 151 9.83 1.91 6.35
N THR A 152 10.39 1.00 5.57
CA THR A 152 11.29 1.24 4.44
C THR A 152 11.13 0.13 3.41
N ARG A 153 11.54 0.35 2.18
CA ARG A 153 11.58 -0.73 1.16
C ARG A 153 12.66 -1.75 1.52
N SER A 154 12.37 -3.04 1.39
CA SER A 154 13.32 -4.11 1.68
C SER A 154 14.57 -4.05 0.77
N ARG A 155 14.41 -3.64 -0.49
CA ARG A 155 15.43 -3.63 -1.55
C ARG A 155 16.04 -5.01 -1.88
N ASN A 156 15.53 -6.07 -1.25
CA ASN A 156 15.99 -7.46 -1.41
C ASN A 156 14.96 -8.31 -2.14
N GLY A 157 14.20 -7.71 -3.06
CA GLY A 157 13.14 -8.40 -3.81
C GLY A 157 12.05 -8.91 -2.89
N ASN A 158 11.79 -10.22 -2.91
CA ASN A 158 10.74 -10.87 -2.13
C ASN A 158 11.15 -11.20 -0.68
N ILE A 159 12.33 -10.77 -0.23
CA ILE A 159 12.77 -10.97 1.16
C ILE A 159 12.31 -9.78 2.02
N LEU A 160 11.59 -10.07 3.09
CA LEU A 160 11.01 -9.07 3.98
C LEU A 160 12.03 -8.49 4.95
N GLY A 161 11.92 -7.19 5.23
CA GLY A 161 12.55 -6.55 6.36
C GLY A 161 11.81 -6.82 7.68
N ASP A 162 12.31 -6.23 8.78
CA ASP A 162 11.68 -6.36 10.08
C ASP A 162 10.44 -5.46 10.21
N PHE A 163 9.38 -6.03 10.76
CA PHE A 163 8.14 -5.33 11.02
C PHE A 163 8.21 -4.60 12.36
N LYS A 164 7.81 -3.33 12.35
CA LYS A 164 7.84 -2.45 13.53
C LYS A 164 6.53 -2.51 14.29
N GLY A 165 6.56 -2.88 15.56
CA GLY A 165 5.37 -2.94 16.42
C GLY A 165 4.60 -1.61 16.52
N GLY A 166 5.30 -0.47 16.37
CA GLY A 166 4.65 0.85 16.36
C GLY A 166 3.56 1.03 15.30
N THR A 167 3.68 0.34 14.17
CA THR A 167 2.70 0.35 13.07
C THR A 167 1.33 -0.14 13.50
N PHE A 168 1.28 -1.10 14.41
CA PHE A 168 0.04 -1.75 14.85
C PHE A 168 -0.69 -1.00 15.97
N LYS A 169 -0.08 0.03 16.58
CA LYS A 169 -0.68 0.80 17.67
C LYS A 169 -2.03 1.42 17.32
N SER A 170 -2.22 1.85 16.07
CA SER A 170 -3.50 2.43 15.62
C SER A 170 -4.61 1.39 15.59
N ALA A 171 -4.34 0.17 15.08
CA ALA A 171 -5.31 -0.92 15.05
C ALA A 171 -5.67 -1.42 16.45
N VAL A 172 -4.66 -1.61 17.33
CA VAL A 172 -4.89 -1.99 18.74
C VAL A 172 -5.78 -0.96 19.45
N LYS A 173 -5.49 0.34 19.24
CA LYS A 173 -6.25 1.43 19.87
C LYS A 173 -7.66 1.55 19.34
N ALA A 174 -7.85 1.33 18.05
CA ALA A 174 -9.16 1.37 17.40
C ALA A 174 -9.94 0.05 17.55
N LYS A 175 -9.32 -1.04 17.99
CA LYS A 175 -9.87 -2.40 18.08
C LYS A 175 -10.44 -2.91 16.76
N VAL A 176 -9.69 -2.71 15.68
CA VAL A 176 -10.13 -2.97 14.30
C VAL A 176 -9.36 -4.13 13.67
N PRO A 177 -9.89 -4.78 12.63
CA PRO A 177 -9.17 -5.84 11.93
C PRO A 177 -7.84 -5.37 11.33
N ILE A 178 -6.84 -6.25 11.35
CA ILE A 178 -5.57 -6.10 10.65
C ILE A 178 -5.59 -7.05 9.46
N VAL A 179 -5.38 -6.53 8.25
CA VAL A 179 -5.38 -7.30 7.01
C VAL A 179 -3.94 -7.43 6.50
N PRO A 180 -3.28 -8.58 6.69
CA PRO A 180 -1.98 -8.83 6.09
C PRO A 180 -2.09 -8.92 4.58
N VAL A 181 -1.15 -8.32 3.84
CA VAL A 181 -1.13 -8.37 2.37
C VAL A 181 0.25 -8.79 1.90
N ALA A 182 0.33 -9.86 1.11
CA ALA A 182 1.59 -10.31 0.52
C ALA A 182 1.74 -9.76 -0.90
N LEU A 183 2.78 -8.96 -1.11
CA LEU A 183 3.19 -8.41 -2.39
C LEU A 183 4.40 -9.19 -2.90
N ILE A 184 4.33 -9.71 -4.14
CA ILE A 184 5.38 -10.48 -4.76
C ILE A 184 5.78 -9.82 -6.07
N ASP A 185 7.08 -9.60 -6.25
CA ASP A 185 7.68 -9.03 -7.45
C ASP A 185 7.20 -7.59 -7.78
N SER A 186 6.56 -6.92 -6.86
CA SER A 186 6.03 -5.56 -7.05
C SER A 186 7.13 -4.48 -7.18
N PHE A 187 8.40 -4.80 -6.90
CA PHE A 187 9.54 -3.94 -7.23
C PHE A 187 9.85 -3.92 -8.73
N LYS A 188 9.56 -5.01 -9.45
CA LYS A 188 9.97 -5.20 -10.85
C LYS A 188 9.50 -4.11 -11.81
N PRO A 189 8.25 -3.60 -11.75
CA PRO A 189 7.78 -2.59 -12.70
C PRO A 189 8.62 -1.32 -12.75
N PHE A 190 9.20 -0.89 -11.62
CA PHE A 190 9.96 0.36 -11.55
C PHE A 190 11.47 0.18 -11.42
N ASP A 191 11.92 -0.92 -10.82
CA ASP A 191 13.35 -1.15 -10.58
C ASP A 191 14.03 -1.91 -11.71
N ILE A 192 13.29 -2.74 -12.48
CA ILE A 192 13.86 -3.43 -13.64
C ILE A 192 13.76 -2.57 -14.90
N LYS A 193 14.92 -2.33 -15.51
CA LYS A 193 15.02 -1.58 -16.78
C LYS A 193 14.67 -2.49 -17.97
N ASP A 194 13.42 -2.86 -18.08
CA ASP A 194 12.85 -3.63 -19.20
C ASP A 194 11.43 -3.14 -19.50
N THR A 195 11.02 -3.27 -20.76
CA THR A 195 9.69 -2.89 -21.24
C THR A 195 8.83 -4.08 -21.63
N LYS A 196 9.35 -5.32 -21.48
CA LYS A 196 8.56 -6.54 -21.66
C LYS A 196 7.48 -6.65 -20.56
N PHE A 197 6.52 -7.54 -20.77
CA PHE A 197 5.57 -7.86 -19.71
C PHE A 197 6.29 -8.30 -18.44
N VAL A 198 5.75 -7.87 -17.32
CA VAL A 198 6.22 -8.22 -15.99
C VAL A 198 5.04 -8.71 -15.17
N ASP A 199 5.22 -9.86 -14.53
CA ASP A 199 4.22 -10.44 -13.64
C ASP A 199 4.47 -9.96 -12.22
N VAL A 200 3.39 -9.56 -11.55
CA VAL A 200 3.37 -9.19 -10.13
C VAL A 200 2.17 -9.84 -9.45
N GLN A 201 2.29 -10.12 -8.16
CA GLN A 201 1.21 -10.75 -7.43
C GLN A 201 0.87 -9.95 -6.18
N ILE A 202 -0.41 -9.96 -5.83
CA ILE A 202 -0.95 -9.45 -4.58
C ILE A 202 -1.92 -10.45 -3.98
N HIS A 203 -1.76 -10.73 -2.70
CA HIS A 203 -2.60 -11.66 -1.97
C HIS A 203 -3.12 -10.99 -0.70
N TYR A 204 -4.43 -10.77 -0.61
CA TYR A 204 -5.10 -10.33 0.59
C TYR A 204 -5.34 -11.56 1.48
N LEU A 205 -4.67 -11.59 2.64
CA LEU A 205 -4.70 -12.75 3.53
C LEU A 205 -5.84 -12.62 4.53
N GLN A 206 -6.09 -13.67 5.32
CA GLN A 206 -7.16 -13.65 6.31
C GLN A 206 -6.91 -12.53 7.32
N PRO A 207 -7.93 -11.71 7.60
CA PRO A 207 -7.83 -10.67 8.61
C PRO A 207 -7.58 -11.26 9.99
N LEU A 208 -6.79 -10.59 10.80
CA LEU A 208 -6.71 -10.81 12.24
C LEU A 208 -7.71 -9.89 12.90
N TYR A 209 -8.75 -10.44 13.51
CA TYR A 209 -9.74 -9.67 14.26
C TYR A 209 -9.25 -9.33 15.66
N TYR A 210 -9.79 -8.29 16.28
CA TYR A 210 -9.30 -7.77 17.56
C TYR A 210 -9.20 -8.85 18.65
N GLU A 211 -10.18 -9.75 18.73
CA GLU A 211 -10.21 -10.84 19.70
C GLU A 211 -8.99 -11.79 19.60
N GLU A 212 -8.38 -11.89 18.41
CA GLU A 212 -7.24 -12.76 18.17
C GLU A 212 -5.91 -12.14 18.61
N TYR A 213 -5.84 -10.80 18.75
CA TYR A 213 -4.59 -10.12 19.07
C TYR A 213 -4.67 -9.16 20.27
N LYS A 214 -5.83 -9.03 20.94
CA LYS A 214 -6.07 -8.06 22.03
C LYS A 214 -5.11 -8.18 23.18
N ASP A 215 -4.65 -9.39 23.49
CA ASP A 215 -3.75 -9.70 24.61
C ASP A 215 -2.27 -9.69 24.21
N MET A 216 -1.98 -9.45 22.93
CA MET A 216 -0.61 -9.42 22.39
C MET A 216 0.03 -8.04 22.52
N LYS A 217 1.34 -8.02 22.79
CA LYS A 217 2.12 -6.80 22.61
C LYS A 217 2.25 -6.46 21.13
N THR A 218 2.40 -5.20 20.79
CA THR A 218 2.48 -4.75 19.38
C THR A 218 3.64 -5.37 18.61
N MET A 219 4.74 -5.77 19.27
CA MET A 219 5.82 -6.52 18.63
C MET A 219 5.43 -7.97 18.32
N GLU A 220 4.65 -8.62 19.17
CA GLU A 220 4.11 -9.97 18.92
C GLU A 220 3.16 -9.96 17.74
N ILE A 221 2.28 -8.93 17.65
CA ILE A 221 1.42 -8.71 16.48
C ILE A 221 2.25 -8.52 15.21
N ALA A 222 3.32 -7.73 15.27
CA ALA A 222 4.22 -7.49 14.14
C ALA A 222 4.87 -8.79 13.64
N GLN A 223 5.33 -9.65 14.55
CA GLN A 223 5.91 -10.95 14.23
C GLN A 223 4.89 -11.90 13.63
N LEU A 224 3.68 -11.96 14.20
CA LEU A 224 2.59 -12.79 13.68
C LEU A 224 2.20 -12.37 12.26
N VAL A 225 1.98 -11.08 12.02
CA VAL A 225 1.66 -10.57 10.67
C VAL A 225 2.80 -10.84 9.69
N LYS A 226 4.06 -10.65 10.12
CA LYS A 226 5.23 -10.96 9.29
C LYS A 226 5.25 -12.44 8.91
N SER A 227 5.04 -13.36 9.87
CA SER A 227 5.06 -14.81 9.58
C SER A 227 3.97 -15.21 8.58
N ILE A 228 2.75 -14.69 8.73
CA ILE A 228 1.64 -14.96 7.80
C ILE A 228 1.99 -14.52 6.36
N ILE A 229 2.63 -13.37 6.19
CA ILE A 229 3.05 -12.87 4.87
C ILE A 229 4.22 -13.70 4.32
N VAL A 230 5.19 -14.04 5.17
CA VAL A 230 6.33 -14.90 4.83
C VAL A 230 5.86 -16.25 4.29
N ASP A 231 4.99 -16.93 5.02
CA ASP A 231 4.45 -18.24 4.64
C ASP A 231 3.79 -18.20 3.26
N LYS A 232 3.04 -17.12 2.98
CA LYS A 232 2.43 -16.93 1.66
C LYS A 232 3.47 -16.72 0.57
N ILE A 233 4.46 -15.86 0.79
CA ILE A 233 5.51 -15.58 -0.19
C ILE A 233 6.36 -16.83 -0.45
N GLU A 234 6.76 -17.56 0.58
CA GLU A 234 7.52 -18.81 0.42
C GLU A 234 6.74 -19.86 -0.37
N LYS A 235 5.44 -19.98 -0.11
CA LYS A 235 4.56 -20.92 -0.83
C LYS A 235 4.45 -20.57 -2.32
N GLU A 236 4.34 -19.31 -2.67
CA GLU A 236 4.18 -18.87 -4.06
C GLU A 236 5.49 -18.82 -4.85
N THR A 237 6.60 -18.52 -4.19
CA THR A 237 7.88 -18.27 -4.87
C THR A 237 8.90 -19.40 -4.70
N GLY A 238 8.76 -20.23 -3.68
CA GLY A 238 9.79 -21.16 -3.23
C GLY A 238 11.02 -20.50 -2.58
N ILE A 239 11.03 -19.18 -2.46
CA ILE A 239 12.14 -18.42 -1.86
C ILE A 239 12.00 -18.45 -0.35
N LYS A 240 12.93 -19.14 0.33
CA LYS A 240 12.96 -19.12 1.80
C LYS A 240 13.46 -17.79 2.33
N GLN A 241 12.75 -17.26 3.33
CA GLN A 241 13.17 -16.08 4.06
C GLN A 241 14.25 -16.51 5.07
N ASN A 242 15.45 -15.95 4.97
CA ASN A 242 16.47 -16.20 5.99
C ASN A 242 15.94 -15.68 7.33
N GLN A 243 15.75 -16.58 8.29
CA GLN A 243 15.53 -16.20 9.68
C GLN A 243 16.85 -15.61 10.19
N THR A 244 16.97 -14.29 10.22
CA THR A 244 18.01 -13.58 10.96
C THR A 244 17.51 -13.23 12.34
#